data_5815cd6dda6ba79c04bd5b0cc02a669f
#
_entry.id   5815cd6dda6ba79c04bd5b0cc02a669f
#
_cell.length_a   1.000
_cell.length_b   1.000
_cell.length_c   1.000
_cell.angle_alpha   90.00
_cell.angle_beta   90.00
_cell.angle_gamma   90.00
#
_symmetry.space_group_name_H-M   'P 1'
#
loop_
_entity.id
_entity.type
_entity.pdbx_description
1 polymer ?
#
loop_
_entity_poly.entity_id
_entity_poly.type
_entity_poly.pdbx_seq_one_letter_code
_entity_poly.pdbx_strand_id
1 'polypeptide(L)'
;MNAMFKKGMLASVLVVAASSAMAASSIDIQVTGKIVPGFCTPAFVSGGGVADFGTMKAADLNATAQTKLADLKVIPISITCESATRVGVTFNDAHADSAPTADVTTTFANLDLQTGPNYTAGLGMYNSKPIGAYSMGIDKTVGAATNADGDNLYTIVSSNSGETWGTKGIDYTPVKTDKSEIYTFSDVQGGITPSAQTKFNFNVAVSAIINPTDDLNITDEATLDGLTNVELVYL
;
A
#
# COMPACT_ATOMS: atom_id res chain seq x y z
N MET A 1 -110.67 19.71 11.20
CA MET A 1 -110.66 21.14 10.88
C MET A 1 -109.26 21.50 10.40
N ASN A 2 -109.18 21.73 9.10
CA ASN A 2 -108.54 22.86 8.39
C ASN A 2 -107.07 23.17 8.86
N ALA A 3 -106.12 23.43 8.04
CA ALA A 3 -106.07 23.73 6.60
C ALA A 3 -104.59 23.59 6.16
N MET A 4 -104.34 23.09 5.01
CA MET A 4 -103.56 23.63 3.90
C MET A 4 -102.63 24.80 4.22
N PHE A 5 -101.36 24.63 3.90
CA PHE A 5 -100.72 25.60 3.01
C PHE A 5 -99.59 24.97 2.21
N LYS A 6 -99.71 25.09 0.93
CA LYS A 6 -98.82 24.82 -0.17
C LYS A 6 -97.63 25.82 -0.18
N LYS A 7 -96.64 25.44 -0.89
CA LYS A 7 -95.59 26.21 -1.61
C LYS A 7 -94.27 26.11 -0.94
N GLY A 8 -93.20 25.87 -1.59
CA GLY A 8 -92.91 25.90 -3.03
C GLY A 8 -91.53 25.31 -3.23
N MET A 9 -91.44 24.68 -4.30
CA MET A 9 -90.24 24.01 -4.81
C MET A 9 -89.22 25.06 -5.28
N LEU A 10 -88.04 25.07 -4.77
CA LEU A 10 -86.83 25.68 -5.43
C LEU A 10 -85.76 24.62 -5.51
N ALA A 11 -85.72 23.98 -6.67
CA ALA A 11 -84.64 23.15 -7.04
C ALA A 11 -83.45 24.04 -7.47
N SER A 12 -82.46 24.16 -6.60
CA SER A 12 -81.18 24.69 -7.02
C SER A 12 -80.28 23.56 -7.56
N VAL A 13 -80.22 23.52 -8.87
CA VAL A 13 -79.27 22.66 -9.57
C VAL A 13 -77.91 23.22 -9.35
N LEU A 14 -77.13 22.63 -8.41
CA LEU A 14 -75.72 22.84 -8.34
C LEU A 14 -75.06 22.02 -9.49
N VAL A 15 -74.71 22.73 -10.55
CA VAL A 15 -73.80 22.22 -11.57
C VAL A 15 -72.40 22.17 -10.92
N VAL A 16 -72.02 21.01 -10.44
CA VAL A 16 -70.58 20.75 -10.06
C VAL A 16 -69.89 20.60 -11.40
N ALA A 17 -69.20 21.65 -11.81
CA ALA A 17 -68.17 21.55 -12.85
C ALA A 17 -67.02 20.69 -12.29
N ALA A 18 -67.07 19.40 -12.60
CA ALA A 18 -65.91 18.53 -12.40
C ALA A 18 -64.78 18.97 -13.36
N SER A 19 -63.91 19.85 -12.88
CA SER A 19 -62.67 20.07 -13.56
C SER A 19 -61.85 18.77 -13.44
N SER A 20 -61.92 17.94 -14.47
CA SER A 20 -60.96 16.84 -14.64
C SER A 20 -59.56 17.47 -14.80
N ALA A 21 -58.84 17.59 -13.69
CA ALA A 21 -57.43 17.85 -13.75
C ALA A 21 -56.81 16.66 -14.51
N MET A 22 -56.48 16.88 -15.77
CA MET A 22 -55.65 15.95 -16.53
C MET A 22 -54.32 15.89 -15.83
N ALA A 23 -54.14 14.91 -14.95
CA ALA A 23 -52.84 14.59 -14.40
C ALA A 23 -51.93 14.22 -15.59
N ALA A 24 -50.94 15.05 -15.85
CA ALA A 24 -49.95 14.72 -16.84
C ALA A 24 -49.29 13.40 -16.40
N SER A 25 -49.46 12.33 -17.19
CA SER A 25 -48.79 11.08 -16.94
C SER A 25 -47.30 11.27 -17.24
N SER A 26 -46.46 11.13 -16.23
CA SER A 26 -45.00 11.10 -16.38
C SER A 26 -44.51 9.66 -16.30
N ILE A 27 -43.46 9.36 -17.05
CA ILE A 27 -42.67 8.14 -16.95
C ILE A 27 -41.26 8.52 -16.61
N ASP A 28 -40.64 7.75 -15.72
CA ASP A 28 -39.27 7.99 -15.27
C ASP A 28 -38.31 7.07 -16.03
N ILE A 29 -37.21 7.62 -16.50
CA ILE A 29 -36.08 6.87 -17.07
C ILE A 29 -35.02 6.81 -15.99
N GLN A 30 -34.74 5.61 -15.51
CA GLN A 30 -33.67 5.38 -14.54
C GLN A 30 -32.41 4.92 -15.28
N VAL A 31 -31.30 5.64 -15.08
CA VAL A 31 -29.97 5.23 -15.55
C VAL A 31 -29.20 4.69 -14.35
N THR A 32 -28.79 3.43 -14.44
CA THR A 32 -28.00 2.77 -13.40
C THR A 32 -26.71 2.20 -13.98
N GLY A 33 -25.66 2.14 -13.16
CA GLY A 33 -24.37 1.57 -13.53
C GLY A 33 -23.40 1.60 -12.37
N LYS A 34 -22.31 0.87 -12.48
CA LYS A 34 -21.18 0.92 -11.54
C LYS A 34 -19.91 1.14 -12.34
N ILE A 35 -19.06 2.03 -11.86
CA ILE A 35 -17.69 2.18 -12.32
C ILE A 35 -16.83 1.64 -11.20
N VAL A 36 -16.05 0.59 -11.49
CA VAL A 36 -15.09 0.00 -10.55
C VAL A 36 -13.71 0.14 -11.16
N PRO A 37 -12.67 0.44 -10.36
CA PRO A 37 -11.30 0.38 -10.85
C PRO A 37 -10.98 -1.05 -11.30
N GLY A 38 -10.07 -1.20 -12.27
CA GLY A 38 -9.58 -2.52 -12.67
C GLY A 38 -8.94 -3.20 -11.47
N PHE A 39 -9.25 -4.48 -11.27
CA PHE A 39 -8.70 -5.26 -10.18
C PHE A 39 -7.21 -5.54 -10.46
N CYS A 40 -6.35 -5.32 -9.45
CA CYS A 40 -4.92 -5.62 -9.52
C CYS A 40 -4.55 -6.70 -8.52
N THR A 41 -3.70 -7.63 -8.94
CA THR A 41 -3.21 -8.73 -8.10
C THR A 41 -1.70 -8.61 -7.92
N PRO A 42 -1.19 -8.45 -6.69
CA PRO A 42 0.23 -8.52 -6.40
C PRO A 42 0.67 -9.97 -6.28
N ALA A 43 1.90 -10.27 -6.71
CA ALA A 43 2.53 -11.58 -6.58
C ALA A 43 4.05 -11.44 -6.46
N PHE A 44 4.69 -12.37 -5.78
CA PHE A 44 6.14 -12.51 -5.87
C PHE A 44 6.50 -13.26 -7.15
N VAL A 45 7.48 -12.74 -7.90
CA VAL A 45 7.91 -13.35 -9.15
C VAL A 45 8.72 -14.63 -8.89
N SER A 46 9.49 -14.64 -7.79
CA SER A 46 10.30 -15.77 -7.34
C SER A 46 10.54 -15.70 -5.83
N GLY A 47 11.04 -16.80 -5.24
CA GLY A 47 11.47 -16.85 -3.84
C GLY A 47 10.36 -16.70 -2.80
N GLY A 48 9.07 -16.62 -3.22
CA GLY A 48 7.92 -16.54 -2.30
C GLY A 48 7.94 -15.34 -1.36
N GLY A 49 8.69 -14.28 -1.67
CA GLY A 49 8.81 -13.09 -0.82
C GLY A 49 9.76 -13.26 0.37
N VAL A 50 10.63 -14.27 0.36
CA VAL A 50 11.55 -14.56 1.47
C VAL A 50 12.92 -13.94 1.20
N ALA A 51 13.37 -13.10 2.15
CA ALA A 51 14.75 -12.61 2.22
C ALA A 51 15.54 -13.56 3.15
N ASP A 52 16.05 -14.66 2.61
CA ASP A 52 16.78 -15.67 3.38
C ASP A 52 18.25 -15.27 3.58
N PHE A 53 18.64 -15.02 4.81
CA PHE A 53 20.03 -14.74 5.21
C PHE A 53 20.79 -16.02 5.62
N GLY A 54 20.13 -17.19 5.55
CA GLY A 54 20.73 -18.47 5.90
C GLY A 54 21.01 -18.65 7.39
N THR A 55 21.84 -19.65 7.70
CA THR A 55 22.23 -19.95 9.09
C THR A 55 23.53 -19.22 9.42
N MET A 56 23.53 -18.48 10.50
CA MET A 56 24.69 -17.75 11.03
C MET A 56 25.11 -18.38 12.36
N LYS A 57 26.42 -18.48 12.59
CA LYS A 57 26.92 -18.87 13.90
C LYS A 57 27.02 -17.65 14.80
N ALA A 58 26.57 -17.75 16.04
CA ALA A 58 26.69 -16.65 17.00
C ALA A 58 28.15 -16.15 17.17
N ALA A 59 29.12 -17.05 17.02
CA ALA A 59 30.54 -16.70 17.10
C ALA A 59 31.04 -15.86 15.91
N ASP A 60 30.34 -15.83 14.80
CA ASP A 60 30.68 -15.01 13.62
C ASP A 60 30.03 -13.61 13.70
N LEU A 61 29.16 -13.37 14.67
CA LEU A 61 28.51 -12.09 14.94
C LEU A 61 29.33 -11.27 15.95
N ASN A 62 29.17 -9.95 15.91
CA ASN A 62 29.89 -9.07 16.83
C ASN A 62 29.29 -9.13 18.23
N ALA A 63 30.17 -9.29 19.23
CA ALA A 63 29.75 -9.40 20.63
C ALA A 63 29.19 -8.09 21.18
N THR A 64 29.80 -6.95 20.87
CA THR A 64 29.54 -5.64 21.52
C THR A 64 28.99 -4.56 20.59
N ALA A 65 28.92 -4.84 19.29
CA ALA A 65 28.37 -3.91 18.30
C ALA A 65 27.39 -4.65 17.36
N GLN A 66 26.57 -3.89 16.64
CA GLN A 66 25.69 -4.46 15.63
C GLN A 66 26.49 -5.11 14.50
N THR A 67 26.04 -6.27 14.03
CA THR A 67 26.58 -6.94 12.85
C THR A 67 25.73 -6.61 11.65
N LYS A 68 26.29 -5.95 10.64
CA LYS A 68 25.65 -5.76 9.34
C LYS A 68 25.77 -7.04 8.53
N LEU A 69 24.66 -7.53 8.02
CA LEU A 69 24.68 -8.66 7.11
C LEU A 69 25.11 -8.18 5.72
N ALA A 70 26.18 -8.78 5.20
CA ALA A 70 26.86 -8.30 3.99
C ALA A 70 25.98 -8.45 2.73
N ASP A 71 25.12 -9.46 2.71
CA ASP A 71 24.30 -9.78 1.54
C ASP A 71 23.03 -8.93 1.49
N LEU A 72 22.88 -8.19 0.40
CA LEU A 72 21.62 -7.57 0.04
C LEU A 72 20.70 -8.62 -0.59
N LYS A 73 19.52 -8.83 -0.02
CA LYS A 73 18.52 -9.74 -0.58
C LYS A 73 17.55 -8.97 -1.47
N VAL A 74 17.14 -9.56 -2.59
CA VAL A 74 16.24 -8.92 -3.55
C VAL A 74 14.96 -9.71 -3.65
N ILE A 75 13.84 -9.04 -3.45
CA ILE A 75 12.48 -9.58 -3.53
C ILE A 75 11.82 -9.00 -4.80
N PRO A 76 11.67 -9.77 -5.87
CA PRO A 76 10.99 -9.33 -7.07
C PRO A 76 9.48 -9.43 -6.91
N ILE A 77 8.79 -8.31 -7.13
CA ILE A 77 7.33 -8.18 -7.01
C ILE A 77 6.74 -7.86 -8.39
N SER A 78 5.60 -8.45 -8.69
CA SER A 78 4.79 -8.14 -9.86
C SER A 78 3.36 -7.79 -9.43
N ILE A 79 2.81 -6.71 -9.99
CA ILE A 79 1.41 -6.35 -9.84
C ILE A 79 0.79 -6.43 -11.23
N THR A 80 -0.23 -7.28 -11.40
CA THR A 80 -0.95 -7.43 -12.67
C THR A 80 -2.37 -6.91 -12.51
N CYS A 81 -2.80 -6.03 -13.40
CA CYS A 81 -4.11 -5.39 -13.41
C CYS A 81 -4.94 -5.85 -14.62
N GLU A 82 -6.25 -6.00 -14.46
CA GLU A 82 -7.17 -6.38 -15.56
C GLU A 82 -7.24 -5.33 -16.66
N SER A 83 -6.99 -4.08 -16.32
CA SER A 83 -6.90 -2.95 -17.25
C SER A 83 -5.82 -1.98 -16.77
N ALA A 84 -5.40 -1.06 -17.63
CA ALA A 84 -4.42 -0.05 -17.26
C ALA A 84 -4.94 0.78 -16.06
N THR A 85 -4.30 0.62 -14.92
CA THR A 85 -4.73 1.16 -13.63
C THR A 85 -3.57 1.88 -12.96
N ARG A 86 -3.85 3.01 -12.30
CA ARG A 86 -2.89 3.65 -11.40
C ARG A 86 -2.98 2.98 -10.05
N VAL A 87 -1.91 2.35 -9.61
CA VAL A 87 -1.82 1.66 -8.33
C VAL A 87 -0.47 1.97 -7.67
N GLY A 88 -0.49 2.11 -6.37
CA GLY A 88 0.71 2.20 -5.54
C GLY A 88 0.74 1.10 -4.51
N VAL A 89 1.81 1.06 -3.74
CA VAL A 89 2.00 0.15 -2.62
C VAL A 89 2.37 0.91 -1.36
N THR A 90 1.95 0.40 -0.22
CA THR A 90 2.44 0.78 1.10
C THR A 90 3.05 -0.43 1.78
N PHE A 91 3.92 -0.20 2.74
CA PHE A 91 4.60 -1.25 3.51
C PHE A 91 4.30 -1.07 4.99
N ASN A 92 4.11 -2.18 5.69
CA ASN A 92 3.83 -2.18 7.12
C ASN A 92 4.63 -3.27 7.82
N ASP A 93 5.39 -2.89 8.84
CA ASP A 93 6.02 -3.87 9.73
C ASP A 93 4.94 -4.58 10.55
N ALA A 94 4.85 -5.89 10.41
CA ALA A 94 3.91 -6.72 11.18
C ALA A 94 4.49 -7.13 12.55
N HIS A 95 5.80 -6.92 12.78
CA HIS A 95 6.50 -7.20 14.03
C HIS A 95 7.12 -5.93 14.64
N ALA A 96 6.34 -4.84 14.63
CA ALA A 96 6.75 -3.52 15.09
C ALA A 96 7.16 -3.48 16.57
N ASP A 97 6.77 -4.48 17.38
CA ASP A 97 7.20 -4.66 18.76
C ASP A 97 8.71 -4.93 18.91
N SER A 98 9.34 -5.48 17.86
CA SER A 98 10.78 -5.72 17.79
C SER A 98 11.54 -4.67 16.97
N ALA A 99 10.83 -3.69 16.38
CA ALA A 99 11.44 -2.64 15.59
C ALA A 99 12.29 -1.69 16.45
N PRO A 100 13.41 -1.17 15.90
CA PRO A 100 14.24 -0.23 16.63
C PRO A 100 13.51 1.12 16.82
N THR A 101 13.72 1.75 17.97
CA THR A 101 13.19 3.08 18.30
C THR A 101 14.19 4.20 18.00
N ALA A 102 15.41 3.85 17.62
CA ALA A 102 16.50 4.76 17.25
C ALA A 102 16.99 4.47 15.83
N ASP A 103 17.75 5.39 15.26
CA ASP A 103 18.38 5.21 13.97
C ASP A 103 19.34 4.03 13.99
N VAL A 104 19.32 3.25 12.93
CA VAL A 104 20.28 2.16 12.69
C VAL A 104 21.02 2.40 11.38
N THR A 105 22.21 1.84 11.25
CA THR A 105 22.97 1.93 10.02
C THR A 105 22.84 0.63 9.24
N THR A 106 22.22 0.70 8.06
CA THR A 106 22.05 -0.42 7.13
C THR A 106 22.91 -0.19 5.88
N THR A 107 23.17 -1.24 5.12
CA THR A 107 24.03 -1.17 3.94
C THR A 107 23.21 -1.40 2.67
N PHE A 108 23.15 -0.39 1.80
CA PHE A 108 22.59 -0.50 0.45
C PHE A 108 23.65 -0.12 -0.59
N ALA A 109 23.76 -0.89 -1.67
CA ALA A 109 24.71 -0.64 -2.76
C ALA A 109 26.15 -0.38 -2.26
N ASN A 110 26.58 -1.09 -1.21
CA ASN A 110 27.86 -0.92 -0.52
C ASN A 110 28.06 0.43 0.19
N LEU A 111 26.97 1.19 0.37
CA LEU A 111 26.96 2.43 1.15
C LEU A 111 26.27 2.18 2.49
N ASP A 112 26.95 2.61 3.57
CA ASP A 112 26.34 2.62 4.88
C ASP A 112 25.39 3.81 4.99
N LEU A 113 24.11 3.53 5.18
CA LEU A 113 23.07 4.53 5.32
C LEU A 113 22.49 4.49 6.73
N GLN A 114 22.45 5.64 7.38
CA GLN A 114 21.68 5.79 8.60
C GLN A 114 20.19 5.82 8.25
N THR A 115 19.44 4.92 8.88
CA THR A 115 18.02 4.73 8.59
C THR A 115 17.23 4.98 9.87
N GLY A 116 16.33 5.94 9.83
CA GLY A 116 15.45 6.27 10.96
C GLY A 116 14.43 5.16 11.28
N PRO A 117 13.82 5.19 12.47
CA PRO A 117 12.90 4.15 12.93
C PRO A 117 11.76 3.84 11.96
N ASN A 118 11.24 4.86 11.28
CA ASN A 118 10.15 4.68 10.32
C ASN A 118 10.55 3.96 9.01
N TYR A 119 11.85 3.77 8.79
CA TYR A 119 12.42 3.07 7.62
C TYR A 119 13.00 1.72 7.98
N THR A 120 12.80 1.27 9.22
CA THR A 120 13.30 0.00 9.72
C THR A 120 12.18 -0.84 10.28
N ALA A 121 12.28 -2.14 10.10
CA ALA A 121 11.37 -3.14 10.63
C ALA A 121 12.13 -4.10 11.54
N GLY A 122 11.42 -4.75 12.46
CA GLY A 122 11.98 -5.67 13.42
C GLY A 122 12.25 -7.06 12.84
N LEU A 123 13.28 -7.72 13.36
CA LEU A 123 13.62 -9.11 13.02
C LEU A 123 13.08 -10.13 14.05
N GLY A 124 12.10 -9.73 14.87
CA GLY A 124 11.56 -10.55 15.93
C GLY A 124 12.36 -10.45 17.24
N MET A 125 11.96 -11.26 18.20
CA MET A 125 12.47 -11.25 19.56
C MET A 125 13.15 -12.57 19.92
N TYR A 126 14.25 -12.50 20.67
CA TYR A 126 14.86 -13.62 21.34
C TYR A 126 14.95 -13.32 22.83
N ASN A 127 14.34 -14.16 23.69
CA ASN A 127 14.28 -13.96 25.15
C ASN A 127 13.82 -12.52 25.54
N SER A 128 12.77 -12.01 24.87
CA SER A 128 12.24 -10.65 25.05
C SER A 128 13.19 -9.51 24.69
N LYS A 129 14.22 -9.80 23.88
CA LYS A 129 15.14 -8.79 23.32
C LYS A 129 15.04 -8.77 21.81
N PRO A 130 14.99 -7.59 21.16
CA PRO A 130 15.00 -7.49 19.72
C PRO A 130 16.26 -8.12 19.12
N ILE A 131 16.10 -9.04 18.16
CA ILE A 131 17.22 -9.73 17.51
C ILE A 131 18.02 -8.75 16.65
N GLY A 132 17.35 -7.84 15.99
CA GLY A 132 17.93 -6.88 15.07
C GLY A 132 16.87 -6.16 14.28
N ALA A 133 17.26 -5.60 13.15
CA ALA A 133 16.39 -4.84 12.28
C ALA A 133 16.73 -5.03 10.80
N TYR A 134 15.80 -4.71 9.93
CA TYR A 134 16.05 -4.63 8.49
C TYR A 134 15.44 -3.36 7.90
N SER A 135 16.03 -2.91 6.81
CA SER A 135 15.53 -1.82 5.99
C SER A 135 15.28 -2.32 4.59
N MET A 136 14.35 -1.67 3.90
CA MET A 136 13.99 -1.98 2.52
C MET A 136 14.16 -0.77 1.62
N GLY A 137 14.44 -1.03 0.34
CA GLY A 137 14.50 -0.01 -0.68
C GLY A 137 13.99 -0.54 -2.01
N ILE A 138 13.17 0.23 -2.71
CA ILE A 138 12.79 -0.08 -4.09
C ILE A 138 13.96 0.26 -4.99
N ASP A 139 14.44 -0.73 -5.75
CA ASP A 139 15.57 -0.59 -6.65
C ASP A 139 15.22 0.35 -7.81
N LYS A 140 16.09 1.35 -8.05
CA LYS A 140 15.94 2.38 -9.10
C LYS A 140 16.88 2.18 -10.27
N THR A 141 17.68 1.11 -10.25
CA THR A 141 18.55 0.83 -11.40
C THR A 141 17.72 0.59 -12.65
N VAL A 142 18.25 0.98 -13.79
CA VAL A 142 17.55 0.81 -15.08
C VAL A 142 17.24 -0.66 -15.31
N GLY A 143 15.98 -0.98 -15.58
CA GLY A 143 15.49 -2.35 -15.73
C GLY A 143 15.01 -3.03 -14.44
N ALA A 144 15.23 -2.44 -13.27
CA ALA A 144 14.75 -2.99 -11.99
C ALA A 144 13.24 -2.80 -11.79
N ALA A 145 12.65 -1.78 -12.43
CA ALA A 145 11.21 -1.60 -12.51
C ALA A 145 10.77 -1.48 -13.96
N THR A 146 9.77 -2.28 -14.38
CA THR A 146 9.29 -2.35 -15.77
C THR A 146 7.78 -2.53 -15.86
N ASN A 147 7.20 -2.12 -17.00
CA ASN A 147 5.82 -2.41 -17.36
C ASN A 147 5.66 -3.79 -18.03
N ALA A 148 4.48 -4.06 -18.63
CA ALA A 148 4.20 -5.30 -19.33
C ALA A 148 5.07 -5.51 -20.58
N ASP A 149 5.45 -4.43 -21.25
CA ASP A 149 6.24 -4.42 -22.48
C ASP A 149 7.75 -4.46 -22.23
N GLY A 150 8.15 -4.37 -20.94
CA GLY A 150 9.56 -4.34 -20.53
C GLY A 150 10.15 -2.92 -20.53
N ASP A 151 9.34 -1.89 -20.76
CA ASP A 151 9.79 -0.51 -20.66
C ASP A 151 10.07 -0.11 -19.22
N ASN A 152 11.06 0.74 -19.03
CA ASN A 152 11.44 1.18 -17.69
C ASN A 152 10.34 2.01 -17.01
N LEU A 153 10.15 1.72 -15.76
CA LEU A 153 9.34 2.52 -14.83
C LEU A 153 10.25 3.17 -13.78
N TYR A 154 9.86 4.33 -13.32
CA TYR A 154 10.64 5.16 -12.38
C TYR A 154 9.86 5.37 -11.10
N THR A 155 10.41 4.92 -9.98
CA THR A 155 9.76 4.99 -8.66
C THR A 155 9.54 6.43 -8.23
N ILE A 156 8.32 6.72 -7.84
CA ILE A 156 7.90 7.98 -7.21
C ILE A 156 7.17 7.69 -5.90
N VAL A 157 7.21 8.63 -4.98
CA VAL A 157 6.67 8.50 -3.63
C VAL A 157 5.81 9.68 -3.27
N SER A 158 4.74 9.41 -2.51
CA SER A 158 3.89 10.42 -1.88
C SER A 158 3.88 10.21 -0.36
N SER A 159 4.03 11.29 0.40
CA SER A 159 3.88 11.31 1.86
C SER A 159 2.60 12.04 2.32
N ASN A 160 1.71 12.36 1.41
CA ASN A 160 0.45 13.08 1.67
C ASN A 160 -0.74 12.42 0.97
N SER A 161 -0.81 11.09 1.07
CA SER A 161 -1.93 10.29 0.58
C SER A 161 -2.19 10.38 -0.93
N GLY A 162 -1.14 10.64 -1.72
CA GLY A 162 -1.25 10.69 -3.18
C GLY A 162 -1.56 12.08 -3.75
N GLU A 163 -1.63 13.13 -2.94
CA GLU A 163 -1.90 14.49 -3.42
C GLU A 163 -0.71 15.05 -4.22
N THR A 164 0.50 14.77 -3.78
CA THR A 164 1.73 15.17 -4.49
C THR A 164 2.73 14.01 -4.53
N TRP A 165 3.53 13.99 -5.59
CA TRP A 165 4.51 12.95 -5.84
C TRP A 165 5.89 13.55 -6.04
N GLY A 166 6.91 12.79 -5.66
CA GLY A 166 8.30 13.19 -5.82
C GLY A 166 9.22 11.99 -5.94
N THR A 167 10.49 12.23 -6.18
CA THR A 167 11.54 11.21 -6.21
C THR A 167 12.32 11.24 -4.91
N LYS A 168 12.82 10.08 -4.48
CA LYS A 168 13.57 9.92 -3.24
C LYS A 168 14.69 8.89 -3.40
N GLY A 169 15.82 9.14 -2.75
CA GLY A 169 17.00 8.30 -2.84
C GLY A 169 17.68 8.35 -4.21
N ILE A 170 18.85 7.76 -4.33
CA ILE A 170 19.66 7.70 -5.57
C ILE A 170 19.47 6.34 -6.23
N ASP A 171 20.10 5.30 -5.70
CA ASP A 171 20.05 3.93 -6.25
C ASP A 171 18.83 3.15 -5.76
N TYR A 172 18.32 3.51 -4.59
CA TYR A 172 17.13 2.92 -3.97
C TYR A 172 16.21 4.01 -3.44
N THR A 173 14.89 3.81 -3.58
CA THR A 173 13.90 4.58 -2.85
C THR A 173 13.69 3.92 -1.49
N PRO A 174 14.15 4.53 -0.37
CA PRO A 174 13.98 3.94 0.95
C PRO A 174 12.49 3.84 1.31
N VAL A 175 12.11 2.71 1.90
CA VAL A 175 10.72 2.35 2.18
C VAL A 175 10.42 2.59 3.65
N LYS A 176 9.35 3.35 3.93
CA LYS A 176 8.77 3.46 5.27
C LYS A 176 7.91 2.24 5.59
N THR A 177 8.01 1.77 6.82
CA THR A 177 7.38 0.54 7.31
C THR A 177 6.13 0.79 8.16
N ASP A 178 5.58 2.02 8.10
CA ASP A 178 4.44 2.50 8.89
C ASP A 178 3.22 2.92 8.02
N LYS A 179 3.22 2.57 6.73
CA LYS A 179 2.22 2.97 5.71
C LYS A 179 2.12 4.47 5.45
N SER A 180 2.99 5.30 6.03
CA SER A 180 2.90 6.76 5.89
C SER A 180 3.33 7.27 4.51
N GLU A 181 3.90 6.42 3.66
CA GLU A 181 4.27 6.73 2.28
C GLU A 181 3.65 5.74 1.30
N ILE A 182 3.18 6.25 0.17
CA ILE A 182 2.71 5.46 -0.97
C ILE A 182 3.77 5.51 -2.05
N TYR A 183 4.15 4.35 -2.58
CA TYR A 183 5.12 4.19 -3.66
C TYR A 183 4.41 3.75 -4.93
N THR A 184 4.71 4.39 -6.04
CA THR A 184 4.20 4.04 -7.37
C THR A 184 5.24 4.36 -8.43
N PHE A 185 4.85 4.32 -9.70
CA PHE A 185 5.77 4.47 -10.80
C PHE A 185 5.28 5.48 -11.83
N SER A 186 6.23 6.24 -12.37
CA SER A 186 6.07 7.04 -13.59
C SER A 186 6.69 6.29 -14.77
N ASP A 187 6.14 6.45 -15.96
CA ASP A 187 6.72 5.98 -17.23
C ASP A 187 7.71 6.98 -17.83
N VAL A 188 7.89 8.14 -17.19
CA VAL A 188 8.82 9.18 -17.62
C VAL A 188 9.94 9.32 -16.60
N GLN A 189 11.19 9.27 -17.06
CA GLN A 189 12.36 9.52 -16.21
C GLN A 189 12.31 10.94 -15.61
N GLY A 190 12.38 11.02 -14.28
CA GLY A 190 12.21 12.27 -13.55
C GLY A 190 10.77 12.79 -13.49
N GLY A 191 9.81 12.05 -14.07
CA GLY A 191 8.40 12.35 -13.95
C GLY A 191 7.90 12.17 -12.50
N ILE A 192 6.86 12.93 -12.16
CA ILE A 192 6.22 12.90 -10.84
C ILE A 192 4.72 12.61 -10.93
N THR A 193 4.29 11.98 -12.04
CA THR A 193 2.89 11.60 -12.25
C THR A 193 2.77 10.09 -12.29
N PRO A 194 1.89 9.48 -11.49
CA PRO A 194 1.61 8.06 -11.55
C PRO A 194 1.13 7.63 -12.94
N SER A 195 1.78 6.63 -13.52
CA SER A 195 1.35 6.04 -14.80
C SER A 195 0.31 4.95 -14.60
N ALA A 196 -0.63 4.83 -15.55
CA ALA A 196 -1.58 3.73 -15.57
C ALA A 196 -0.99 2.58 -16.40
N GLN A 197 -0.81 1.42 -15.78
CA GLN A 197 -0.21 0.24 -16.39
C GLN A 197 -1.09 -1.01 -16.16
N THR A 198 -0.98 -1.98 -17.05
CA THR A 198 -1.57 -3.32 -16.84
C THR A 198 -0.66 -4.22 -16.03
N LYS A 199 0.63 -3.87 -15.93
CA LYS A 199 1.60 -4.62 -15.14
C LYS A 199 2.70 -3.71 -14.63
N PHE A 200 3.09 -3.94 -13.38
CA PHE A 200 4.25 -3.36 -12.74
C PHE A 200 5.13 -4.49 -12.22
N ASN A 201 6.37 -4.55 -12.65
CA ASN A 201 7.39 -5.41 -12.05
C ASN A 201 8.39 -4.50 -11.36
N PHE A 202 8.83 -4.84 -10.17
CA PHE A 202 9.86 -4.08 -9.45
C PHE A 202 10.56 -4.93 -8.41
N ASN A 203 11.74 -4.51 -8.02
CA ASN A 203 12.56 -5.19 -7.03
C ASN A 203 12.59 -4.38 -5.72
N VAL A 204 12.43 -5.09 -4.61
CA VAL A 204 12.65 -4.56 -3.26
C VAL A 204 13.91 -5.21 -2.71
N ALA A 205 14.91 -4.39 -2.42
CA ALA A 205 16.13 -4.81 -1.76
C ALA A 205 15.95 -4.77 -0.24
N VAL A 206 16.49 -5.75 0.46
CA VAL A 206 16.42 -5.91 1.92
C VAL A 206 17.84 -5.98 2.48
N SER A 207 18.14 -5.10 3.42
CA SER A 207 19.41 -5.08 4.18
C SER A 207 19.10 -5.27 5.66
N ALA A 208 19.84 -6.11 6.35
CA ALA A 208 19.58 -6.46 7.74
C ALA A 208 20.82 -6.28 8.64
N ILE A 209 20.56 -6.03 9.91
CA ILE A 209 21.54 -5.95 10.98
C ILE A 209 21.10 -6.83 12.15
N ILE A 210 22.07 -7.42 12.84
CA ILE A 210 21.87 -8.19 14.07
C ILE A 210 22.42 -7.40 15.25
N ASN A 211 21.70 -7.35 16.35
CA ASN A 211 22.14 -6.71 17.58
C ASN A 211 23.32 -7.46 18.23
N PRO A 212 24.08 -6.81 19.12
CA PRO A 212 25.23 -7.43 19.80
C PRO A 212 24.87 -8.76 20.46
N THR A 213 25.71 -9.80 20.28
CA THR A 213 25.42 -11.10 20.87
C THR A 213 25.51 -11.10 22.39
N ASP A 214 26.27 -10.19 23.01
CA ASP A 214 26.29 -9.99 24.47
C ASP A 214 24.93 -9.48 24.99
N ASP A 215 24.25 -8.64 24.23
CA ASP A 215 22.90 -8.17 24.58
C ASP A 215 21.87 -9.28 24.42
N LEU A 216 21.98 -10.10 23.37
CA LEU A 216 21.06 -11.19 23.08
C LEU A 216 21.27 -12.36 24.00
N ASN A 217 22.50 -12.65 24.43
CA ASN A 217 22.88 -13.79 25.25
C ASN A 217 22.38 -15.11 24.64
N ILE A 218 22.74 -15.37 23.38
CA ILE A 218 22.28 -16.51 22.59
C ILE A 218 22.84 -17.81 23.18
N THR A 219 21.98 -18.68 23.67
CA THR A 219 22.31 -19.99 24.25
C THR A 219 21.79 -21.15 23.42
N ASP A 220 20.83 -20.90 22.56
CA ASP A 220 20.18 -21.86 21.65
C ASP A 220 19.84 -21.18 20.32
N GLU A 221 19.00 -21.77 19.49
CA GLU A 221 18.61 -21.21 18.20
C GLU A 221 17.78 -19.94 18.38
N ALA A 222 18.21 -18.86 17.73
CA ALA A 222 17.47 -17.61 17.59
C ALA A 222 17.03 -17.46 16.12
N THR A 223 15.72 -17.53 15.88
CA THR A 223 15.14 -17.45 14.54
C THR A 223 14.85 -16.00 14.18
N LEU A 224 15.30 -15.57 12.99
CA LEU A 224 14.89 -14.28 12.43
C LEU A 224 13.44 -14.38 11.97
N ASP A 225 12.60 -13.49 12.45
CA ASP A 225 11.14 -13.48 12.21
C ASP A 225 10.68 -12.06 11.83
N GLY A 226 11.25 -11.52 10.76
CA GLY A 226 10.84 -10.25 10.18
C GLY A 226 9.67 -10.46 9.21
N LEU A 227 8.63 -9.63 9.30
CA LEU A 227 7.49 -9.70 8.41
C LEU A 227 7.02 -8.30 8.02
N THR A 228 7.00 -8.01 6.71
CA THR A 228 6.43 -6.78 6.16
C THR A 228 5.26 -7.10 5.25
N ASN A 229 4.11 -6.50 5.51
CA ASN A 229 2.96 -6.55 4.63
C ASN A 229 3.07 -5.47 3.54
N VAL A 230 2.85 -5.87 2.29
CA VAL A 230 2.78 -4.97 1.13
C VAL A 230 1.31 -4.87 0.72
N GLU A 231 0.75 -3.67 0.79
CA GLU A 231 -0.66 -3.43 0.50
C GLU A 231 -0.82 -2.55 -0.74
N LEU A 232 -1.78 -2.89 -1.61
CA LEU A 232 -2.11 -2.08 -2.78
C LEU A 232 -2.97 -0.88 -2.40
N VAL A 233 -2.69 0.25 -3.05
CA VAL A 233 -3.46 1.49 -2.97
C VAL A 233 -3.86 1.89 -4.38
N TYR A 234 -5.16 1.99 -4.67
CA TYR A 234 -5.68 2.52 -5.93
C TYR A 234 -5.63 4.04 -5.90
N LEU A 235 -5.11 4.66 -6.98
CA LEU A 235 -4.81 6.09 -7.08
C LEU A 235 -5.78 6.83 -8.00
#